data_2dc7c00ac1d530d456c44aaf98afe6e8
#
_entry.id   2dc7c00ac1d530d456c44aaf98afe6e8
#
_cell.length_a   1.000
_cell.length_b   1.000
_cell.length_c   1.000
_cell.angle_alpha   90.00
_cell.angle_beta   90.00
_cell.angle_gamma   90.00
#
_symmetry.space_group_name_H-M   'P 1'
#
loop_
_entity.id
_entity.type
_entity.pdbx_description
1 polymer ?
#
loop_
_entity_poly.entity_id
_entity_poly.type
_entity_poly.pdbx_seq_one_letter_code
_entity_poly.pdbx_strand_id
1 'polypeptide(L)'
;MDIPAWLAQVKTRRANLWRYREVLPITDPANIVSLGEGGTPLIKSYALAASLGLKHLYIKDERQGPTGSFKDRQATVAISALKEMGVSELVVASTG
;
A
#
# COMPACT_ATOMS: atom_id res chain seq x y z
N MET A 1 8.58 19.19 -6.06
CA MET A 1 7.73 18.83 -4.89
C MET A 1 8.42 19.29 -3.61
N ASP A 2 7.71 20.02 -2.76
CA ASP A 2 8.17 20.34 -1.41
C ASP A 2 7.93 19.11 -0.51
N ILE A 3 8.95 18.35 -0.24
CA ILE A 3 8.86 17.09 0.52
C ILE A 3 8.39 17.31 1.96
N PRO A 4 8.92 18.29 2.74
CA PRO A 4 8.41 18.51 4.09
C PRO A 4 6.92 18.87 4.12
N ALA A 5 6.45 19.72 3.22
CA ALA A 5 5.04 20.07 3.12
C ALA A 5 4.18 18.87 2.71
N TRP A 6 4.65 18.07 1.77
CA TRP A 6 3.97 16.85 1.36
C TRP A 6 3.87 15.83 2.50
N LEU A 7 4.95 15.61 3.23
CA LEU A 7 4.93 14.70 4.39
C LEU A 7 3.96 15.15 5.46
N ALA A 8 3.85 16.46 5.70
CA ALA A 8 2.87 17.01 6.63
C ALA A 8 1.44 16.68 6.20
N GLN A 9 1.15 16.80 4.91
CA GLN A 9 -0.16 16.44 4.35
C GLN A 9 -0.43 14.93 4.44
N VAL A 10 0.56 14.10 4.10
CA VAL A 10 0.44 12.64 4.16
C VAL A 10 0.03 12.18 5.55
N LYS A 11 0.58 12.78 6.60
CA LYS A 11 0.26 12.43 8.00
C LYS A 11 -1.20 12.69 8.36
N THR A 12 -1.88 13.59 7.68
CA THR A 12 -3.30 13.92 7.96
C THR A 12 -4.27 13.01 7.22
N ARG A 13 -3.79 12.23 6.27
CA ARG A 13 -4.62 11.37 5.42
C ARG A 13 -4.86 10.01 6.07
N ARG A 14 -5.93 9.34 5.64
CA ARG A 14 -6.24 7.97 6.03
C ARG A 14 -5.03 7.06 5.77
N ALA A 15 -4.76 6.14 6.70
CA ALA A 15 -3.61 5.22 6.63
C ALA A 15 -3.88 4.07 5.65
N ASN A 16 -3.92 4.38 4.36
CA ASN A 16 -3.98 3.40 3.28
C ASN A 16 -2.95 3.76 2.21
N LEU A 17 -2.84 2.93 1.16
CA LEU A 17 -1.89 3.14 0.08
C LEU A 17 -2.04 4.53 -0.57
N TRP A 18 -3.28 4.99 -0.76
CA TRP A 18 -3.59 6.20 -1.50
C TRP A 18 -3.26 7.50 -0.76
N ARG A 19 -2.82 7.39 0.48
CA ARG A 19 -2.25 8.56 1.18
C ARG A 19 -1.01 9.11 0.45
N TYR A 20 -0.37 8.28 -0.38
CA TYR A 20 0.83 8.61 -1.16
C TYR A 20 0.52 8.86 -2.64
N ARG A 21 -0.71 9.24 -2.98
CA ARG A 21 -1.20 9.29 -4.37
C ARG A 21 -0.34 10.12 -5.33
N GLU A 22 0.38 11.13 -4.84
CA GLU A 22 1.23 11.98 -5.68
C GLU A 22 2.43 11.27 -6.28
N VAL A 23 2.83 10.15 -5.69
CA VAL A 23 3.94 9.32 -6.20
C VAL A 23 3.45 8.02 -6.85
N LEU A 24 2.14 7.90 -7.04
CA LEU A 24 1.52 6.77 -7.72
C LEU A 24 1.12 7.16 -9.16
N PRO A 25 1.02 6.20 -10.08
CA PRO A 25 0.81 6.47 -11.50
C PRO A 25 -0.64 6.79 -11.85
N ILE A 26 -1.25 7.72 -11.13
CA ILE A 26 -2.58 8.29 -11.43
C ILE A 26 -2.52 9.81 -11.33
N THR A 27 -3.32 10.50 -12.13
CA THR A 27 -3.42 11.96 -12.10
C THR A 27 -4.75 12.43 -11.53
N ASP A 28 -5.83 11.71 -11.82
CA ASP A 28 -7.17 12.06 -11.37
C ASP A 28 -7.61 11.13 -10.22
N PRO A 29 -7.80 11.69 -9.00
CA PRO A 29 -8.27 10.89 -7.86
C PRO A 29 -9.61 10.19 -8.08
N ALA A 30 -10.44 10.66 -9.03
CA ALA A 30 -11.70 10.01 -9.38
C ALA A 30 -11.49 8.59 -9.97
N ASN A 31 -10.29 8.29 -10.46
CA ASN A 31 -9.94 6.98 -11.02
C ASN A 31 -9.41 6.00 -9.97
N ILE A 32 -9.25 6.42 -8.73
CA ILE A 32 -8.77 5.55 -7.67
C ILE A 32 -9.78 4.44 -7.39
N VAL A 33 -9.31 3.19 -7.53
CA VAL A 33 -10.03 1.99 -7.10
C VAL A 33 -9.27 1.46 -5.88
N SER A 34 -9.94 1.39 -4.75
CA SER A 34 -9.30 1.00 -3.49
C SER A 34 -10.11 -0.07 -2.76
N LEU A 35 -9.41 -0.98 -2.13
CA LEU A 35 -9.96 -1.97 -1.21
C LEU A 35 -9.73 -1.57 0.26
N GLY A 36 -9.18 -0.39 0.52
CA GLY A 36 -8.70 0.00 1.83
C GLY A 36 -7.33 -0.56 2.16
N GLU A 37 -6.58 -0.99 1.15
CA GLU A 37 -5.25 -1.60 1.25
C GLU A 37 -4.21 -0.63 1.81
N GLY A 38 -3.19 -1.17 2.42
CA GLY A 38 -2.17 -0.38 3.12
C GLY A 38 -2.49 -0.20 4.60
N GLY A 39 -1.67 0.56 5.30
CA GLY A 39 -1.83 0.76 6.74
C GLY A 39 -1.71 -0.52 7.55
N THR A 40 -1.05 -1.55 7.00
CA THR A 40 -0.86 -2.83 7.67
C THR A 40 -0.01 -2.69 8.92
N PRO A 41 -0.18 -3.57 9.93
CA PRO A 41 0.55 -3.46 11.18
C PRO A 41 2.06 -3.55 11.03
N LEU A 42 2.77 -2.77 11.82
CA LEU A 42 4.21 -2.89 12.03
C LEU A 42 4.41 -3.46 13.44
N ILE A 43 4.82 -4.72 13.51
CA ILE A 43 4.89 -5.48 14.75
C ILE A 43 6.33 -5.61 15.20
N LYS A 44 6.61 -5.20 16.44
CA LYS A 44 7.92 -5.46 17.05
C LYS A 44 7.99 -6.91 17.53
N SER A 45 8.98 -7.65 17.05
CA SER A 45 9.17 -9.06 17.40
C SER A 45 10.33 -9.20 18.36
N TYR A 46 10.05 -9.40 19.63
CA TYR A 46 11.07 -9.53 20.67
C TYR A 46 11.75 -10.89 20.63
N ALA A 47 10.97 -11.96 20.53
CA ALA A 47 11.50 -13.33 20.56
C ALA A 47 12.40 -13.62 19.36
N LEU A 48 11.98 -13.24 18.15
CA LEU A 48 12.77 -13.45 16.95
C LEU A 48 14.03 -12.57 16.95
N ALA A 49 13.92 -11.33 17.40
CA ALA A 49 15.05 -10.44 17.57
C ALA A 49 16.12 -11.06 18.48
N ALA A 50 15.70 -11.57 19.62
CA ALA A 50 16.59 -12.21 20.59
C ALA A 50 17.31 -13.44 19.99
N SER A 51 16.58 -14.29 19.26
CA SER A 51 17.14 -15.49 18.64
C SER A 51 18.16 -15.17 17.54
N LEU A 52 18.03 -14.01 16.90
CA LEU A 52 18.93 -13.54 15.83
C LEU A 52 20.03 -12.60 16.33
N GLY A 53 20.07 -12.30 17.62
CA GLY A 53 21.04 -11.38 18.21
C GLY A 53 20.82 -9.92 17.79
N LEU A 54 19.59 -9.54 17.46
CA LEU A 54 19.22 -8.17 17.07
C LEU A 54 18.61 -7.42 18.24
N LYS A 55 18.92 -6.14 18.34
CA LYS A 55 18.29 -5.27 19.36
C LYS A 55 16.84 -4.95 19.00
N HIS A 56 16.58 -4.72 17.71
CA HIS A 56 15.27 -4.34 17.21
C HIS A 56 14.96 -5.12 15.95
N LEU A 57 13.78 -5.72 15.88
CA LEU A 57 13.25 -6.37 14.69
C LEU A 57 11.79 -6.06 14.57
N TYR A 58 11.38 -5.57 13.41
CA TYR A 58 10.00 -5.25 13.11
C TYR A 58 9.52 -6.08 11.93
N ILE A 59 8.27 -6.53 12.00
CA ILE A 59 7.61 -7.26 10.93
C ILE A 59 6.49 -6.40 10.39
N LYS A 60 6.55 -6.08 9.10
CA LYS A 60 5.43 -5.45 8.39
C LYS A 60 4.48 -6.55 7.95
N ASP A 61 3.34 -6.67 8.63
CA ASP A 61 2.44 -7.80 8.43
C ASP A 61 1.44 -7.55 7.29
N GLU A 62 1.87 -7.84 6.06
CA GLU A 62 1.07 -7.68 4.86
C GLU A 62 -0.06 -8.72 4.71
N ARG A 63 -0.12 -9.74 5.57
CA ARG A 63 -1.23 -10.69 5.60
C ARG A 63 -2.52 -10.05 6.07
N GLN A 64 -2.45 -8.91 6.75
CA GLN A 64 -3.60 -8.20 7.29
C GLN A 64 -4.19 -7.16 6.32
N GLY A 65 -3.94 -7.33 5.02
CA GLY A 65 -4.61 -6.57 3.97
C GLY A 65 -6.03 -7.10 3.71
N PRO A 66 -6.81 -6.41 2.88
CA PRO A 66 -8.23 -6.74 2.63
C PRO A 66 -8.46 -8.16 2.13
N THR A 67 -7.55 -8.72 1.31
CA THR A 67 -7.67 -10.10 0.80
C THR A 67 -6.67 -11.06 1.45
N GLY A 68 -5.89 -10.60 2.43
CA GLY A 68 -4.83 -11.39 3.05
C GLY A 68 -3.57 -11.51 2.20
N SER A 69 -3.49 -10.80 1.08
CA SER A 69 -2.35 -10.82 0.15
C SER A 69 -1.71 -9.45 0.02
N PHE A 70 -0.38 -9.39 0.03
CA PHE A 70 0.35 -8.14 -0.26
C PHE A 70 0.11 -7.63 -1.70
N LYS A 71 -0.38 -8.49 -2.58
CA LYS A 71 -0.69 -8.15 -3.98
C LYS A 71 -1.85 -7.16 -4.12
N ASP A 72 -2.65 -6.95 -3.07
CA ASP A 72 -3.71 -5.95 -3.06
C ASP A 72 -3.20 -4.57 -3.47
N ARG A 73 -2.03 -4.17 -3.00
CA ARG A 73 -1.40 -2.89 -3.31
C ARG A 73 -1.12 -2.74 -4.80
N GLN A 74 -0.52 -3.76 -5.40
CA GLN A 74 -0.23 -3.77 -6.84
C GLN A 74 -1.51 -3.79 -7.66
N ALA A 75 -2.48 -4.60 -7.26
CA ALA A 75 -3.73 -4.76 -8.00
C ALA A 75 -4.51 -3.44 -8.07
N THR A 76 -4.69 -2.75 -6.95
CA THR A 76 -5.45 -1.51 -6.92
C THR A 76 -4.76 -0.38 -7.69
N VAL A 77 -3.45 -0.28 -7.61
CA VAL A 77 -2.68 0.70 -8.39
C VAL A 77 -2.80 0.41 -9.89
N ALA A 78 -2.60 -0.85 -10.30
CA ALA A 78 -2.69 -1.24 -11.70
C ALA A 78 -4.10 -0.99 -12.26
N ILE A 79 -5.14 -1.39 -11.54
CA ILE A 79 -6.52 -1.20 -11.96
C ILE A 79 -6.87 0.29 -12.06
N SER A 80 -6.43 1.09 -11.11
CA SER A 80 -6.67 2.53 -11.12
C SER A 80 -6.00 3.20 -12.33
N ALA A 81 -4.76 2.86 -12.61
CA ALA A 81 -4.02 3.38 -13.76
C ALA A 81 -4.66 2.96 -15.08
N LEU A 82 -5.08 1.70 -15.21
CA LEU A 82 -5.74 1.19 -16.41
C LEU A 82 -7.11 1.85 -16.61
N LYS A 83 -7.86 2.06 -15.53
CA LYS A 83 -9.12 2.81 -15.59
C LYS A 83 -8.89 4.23 -16.11
N GLU A 84 -7.88 4.91 -15.63
CA GLU A 84 -7.53 6.25 -16.11
C GLU A 84 -7.15 6.28 -17.59
N MET A 85 -6.58 5.17 -18.09
CA MET A 85 -6.24 4.99 -19.49
C MET A 85 -7.43 4.55 -20.37
N GLY A 86 -8.62 4.39 -19.79
CA GLY A 86 -9.84 4.01 -20.52
C GLY A 86 -10.01 2.51 -20.74
N VAL A 87 -9.23 1.67 -20.08
CA VAL A 87 -9.38 0.21 -20.14
C VAL A 87 -10.59 -0.21 -19.31
N SER A 88 -11.54 -0.93 -19.92
CA SER A 88 -12.80 -1.35 -19.28
C SER A 88 -12.80 -2.80 -18.81
N GLU A 89 -11.92 -3.64 -19.35
CA GLU A 89 -11.82 -5.05 -19.01
C GLU A 89 -10.36 -5.47 -18.86
N LEU A 90 -10.09 -6.32 -17.91
CA LEU A 90 -8.78 -6.93 -17.73
C LEU A 90 -8.90 -8.31 -17.09
N VAL A 91 -7.93 -9.16 -17.33
CA VAL A 91 -7.81 -10.46 -16.71
C VAL A 91 -6.46 -10.54 -16.00
N VAL A 92 -6.47 -11.00 -14.78
CA VAL A 92 -5.25 -11.20 -14.00
C VAL A 92 -5.15 -12.65 -13.57
N ALA A 93 -3.91 -13.12 -13.43
CA ALA A 93 -3.60 -14.45 -12.93
C ALA A 93 -2.61 -14.34 -11.78
N SER A 94 -2.73 -15.25 -10.82
CA SER A 94 -1.86 -15.28 -9.66
C SER A 94 -1.61 -16.72 -9.23
N THR A 95 -0.45 -16.97 -8.66
CA THR A 95 -0.12 -18.28 -8.09
C THR A 95 -0.58 -18.45 -6.64
N GLY A 96 -1.24 -17.43 -6.11
CA GLY A 96 -1.76 -17.50 -4.74
C GLY A 96 -1.58 -16.24 -3.95
#